data_85386a9bfc117ab36b6ae0c8363857f8
#
_entry.id   85386a9bfc117ab36b6ae0c8363857f8
#
_cell.length_a   1.000
_cell.length_b   1.000
_cell.length_c   1.000
_cell.angle_alpha   90.00
_cell.angle_beta   90.00
_cell.angle_gamma   90.00
#
_symmetry.space_group_name_H-M   'P 1'
#
loop_
_entity.id
_entity.type
_entity.pdbx_description
1 polymer ?
#
loop_
_entity_poly.entity_id
_entity_poly.type
_entity_poly.pdbx_seq_one_letter_code
_entity_poly.pdbx_strand_id
1 'polypeptide(L)'
;MLNLMLASRYFNSIIIVNDSTIRKASKDSKKMIAEYRWFQERDEYNHPNVYNLQVGDISSYDMEYIHGRTLSDIYVNELIPVEDFCTIIDFILNKIITMRKQSVKYEDYRFRESLNFLYAEKTTERLTNYGFNLNWKYKLNEIEIPSLKEIIDTCEVSIDNTDLSYVHGDLCFSNILIDDNFDVNNIEDHLYFIDPRGMLPNKSKEITSVGDYKYDIGKLAHSIIGNYDLIKANLIKADKVGERSFTLYDETTQYKNIVKEHFFATAGHKEVWYNIMIHLFLSMIPLHDDNPKHQDTMLANALRLYLEKVNLFRKK
;
A
#
# COMPACT_ATOMS: atom_id res chain seq x y z
N MET A 1 -29.12 -15.71 13.16
CA MET A 1 -27.68 -15.93 12.99
C MET A 1 -26.98 -14.65 13.38
N LEU A 2 -26.07 -14.69 14.35
CA LEU A 2 -25.23 -13.52 14.66
C LEU A 2 -24.25 -13.36 13.47
N ASN A 3 -24.39 -12.28 12.70
CA ASN A 3 -23.39 -11.92 11.71
C ASN A 3 -22.10 -11.54 12.46
N LEU A 4 -21.05 -12.35 12.36
CA LEU A 4 -19.76 -12.05 12.95
C LEU A 4 -19.11 -10.96 12.13
N MET A 5 -18.76 -9.84 12.78
CA MET A 5 -18.08 -8.71 12.14
C MET A 5 -16.59 -8.99 12.12
N LEU A 6 -15.98 -9.19 10.94
CA LEU A 6 -14.55 -9.50 10.78
C LEU A 6 -13.65 -8.26 10.90
N ALA A 7 -14.11 -7.12 10.39
CA ALA A 7 -13.36 -5.87 10.50
C ALA A 7 -14.31 -4.66 10.39
N SER A 8 -14.03 -3.64 11.17
CA SER A 8 -14.66 -2.32 11.04
C SER A 8 -13.56 -1.27 11.03
N ARG A 9 -13.45 -0.52 9.93
CA ARG A 9 -12.78 0.77 9.92
C ARG A 9 -13.84 1.83 9.66
N TYR A 10 -13.62 3.05 10.08
CA TYR A 10 -14.52 4.20 10.12
C TYR A 10 -15.56 4.33 8.99
N PHE A 11 -15.32 3.69 7.82
CA PHE A 11 -16.19 3.78 6.63
C PHE A 11 -16.55 2.43 6.01
N ASN A 12 -15.92 1.32 6.38
CA ASN A 12 -16.15 0.01 5.79
C ASN A 12 -16.45 -1.02 6.85
N SER A 13 -17.44 -1.88 6.62
CA SER A 13 -17.70 -3.06 7.42
C SER A 13 -17.60 -4.32 6.56
N ILE A 14 -17.04 -5.38 7.12
CA ILE A 14 -17.01 -6.72 6.52
C ILE A 14 -17.75 -7.65 7.46
N ILE A 15 -18.77 -8.33 6.94
CA ILE A 15 -19.67 -9.20 7.69
C ILE A 15 -19.64 -10.58 7.03
N ILE A 16 -19.50 -11.65 7.81
CA ILE A 16 -19.69 -13.01 7.33
C ILE A 16 -21.20 -13.24 7.12
N VAL A 17 -21.59 -13.54 5.88
CA VAL A 17 -22.97 -13.86 5.52
C VAL A 17 -23.24 -15.34 5.75
N ASN A 18 -22.31 -16.20 5.31
CA ASN A 18 -22.29 -17.64 5.54
C ASN A 18 -20.86 -18.18 5.34
N ASP A 19 -20.66 -19.49 5.36
CA ASP A 19 -19.36 -20.15 5.30
C ASP A 19 -18.59 -19.90 3.98
N SER A 20 -19.27 -19.45 2.92
CA SER A 20 -18.66 -19.20 1.61
C SER A 20 -18.78 -17.75 1.14
N THR A 21 -19.38 -16.86 1.95
CA THR A 21 -19.72 -15.50 1.51
C THR A 21 -19.48 -14.49 2.62
N ILE A 22 -18.79 -13.42 2.28
CA ILE A 22 -18.74 -12.20 3.08
C ILE A 22 -19.38 -11.04 2.33
N ARG A 23 -19.88 -10.06 3.08
CA ARG A 23 -20.41 -8.79 2.55
C ARG A 23 -19.52 -7.66 2.97
N LYS A 24 -19.06 -6.88 2.01
CA LYS A 24 -18.40 -5.60 2.24
C LYS A 24 -19.38 -4.46 2.02
N ALA A 25 -19.42 -3.51 2.95
CA ALA A 25 -20.32 -2.37 2.88
C ALA A 25 -19.61 -1.07 3.24
N SER A 26 -20.00 0.05 2.61
CA SER A 26 -19.44 1.38 2.82
C SER A 26 -20.45 2.48 2.53
N LYS A 27 -20.28 3.65 3.19
CA LYS A 27 -20.98 4.88 2.82
C LYS A 27 -20.41 5.55 1.56
N ASP A 28 -19.18 5.22 1.14
CA ASP A 28 -18.60 5.70 -0.13
C ASP A 28 -19.06 4.78 -1.28
N SER A 29 -20.26 5.10 -1.83
CA SER A 29 -20.85 4.35 -2.95
C SER A 29 -19.92 4.30 -4.15
N LYS A 30 -19.18 5.37 -4.43
CA LYS A 30 -18.28 5.45 -5.58
C LYS A 30 -17.12 4.47 -5.42
N LYS A 31 -16.59 4.35 -4.21
CA LYS A 31 -15.57 3.35 -3.87
C LYS A 31 -16.09 1.93 -4.09
N MET A 32 -17.30 1.60 -3.60
CA MET A 32 -17.87 0.26 -3.77
C MET A 32 -18.07 -0.11 -5.24
N ILE A 33 -18.56 0.83 -6.04
CA ILE A 33 -18.72 0.65 -7.49
C ILE A 33 -17.37 0.44 -8.18
N ALA A 34 -16.35 1.21 -7.79
CA ALA A 34 -15.02 1.15 -8.38
C ALA A 34 -14.32 -0.18 -8.09
N GLU A 35 -14.35 -0.63 -6.84
CA GLU A 35 -13.83 -1.93 -6.43
C GLU A 35 -14.55 -3.07 -7.16
N TYR A 36 -15.90 -3.06 -7.17
CA TYR A 36 -16.69 -4.07 -7.85
C TYR A 36 -16.38 -4.16 -9.35
N ARG A 37 -16.26 -3.02 -10.03
CA ARG A 37 -15.90 -2.98 -11.46
C ARG A 37 -14.50 -3.51 -11.70
N TRP A 38 -13.54 -3.18 -10.84
CA TRP A 38 -12.19 -3.70 -10.97
C TRP A 38 -12.20 -5.22 -10.98
N PHE A 39 -12.90 -5.86 -10.06
CA PHE A 39 -13.04 -7.31 -10.02
C PHE A 39 -13.73 -7.90 -11.28
N GLN A 40 -14.68 -7.19 -11.87
CA GLN A 40 -15.35 -7.63 -13.10
C GLN A 40 -14.51 -7.46 -14.37
N GLU A 41 -13.48 -6.63 -14.33
CA GLU A 41 -12.69 -6.24 -15.50
C GLU A 41 -11.27 -6.79 -15.46
N ARG A 42 -10.83 -7.39 -14.36
CA ARG A 42 -9.41 -7.74 -14.09
C ARG A 42 -9.21 -9.22 -13.76
N ASP A 43 -9.71 -10.10 -14.63
CA ASP A 43 -9.52 -11.56 -14.51
C ASP A 43 -8.04 -11.98 -14.53
N GLU A 44 -7.13 -11.08 -14.95
CA GLU A 44 -5.70 -11.35 -14.92
C GLU A 44 -5.13 -11.43 -13.50
N TYR A 45 -5.81 -10.84 -12.54
CA TYR A 45 -5.53 -11.02 -11.12
C TYR A 45 -6.43 -12.11 -10.57
N ASN A 46 -5.86 -13.15 -9.94
CA ASN A 46 -6.69 -14.08 -9.19
C ASN A 46 -7.32 -13.33 -7.99
N HIS A 47 -8.63 -13.32 -7.90
CA HIS A 47 -9.38 -12.60 -6.88
C HIS A 47 -10.66 -13.37 -6.52
N PRO A 48 -11.24 -13.13 -5.32
CA PRO A 48 -12.53 -13.73 -4.96
C PRO A 48 -13.63 -13.34 -5.94
N ASN A 49 -14.54 -14.24 -6.21
CA ASN A 49 -15.74 -13.92 -6.99
C ASN A 49 -16.59 -12.87 -6.27
N VAL A 50 -17.04 -11.84 -7.00
CA VAL A 50 -17.90 -10.77 -6.46
C VAL A 50 -19.25 -10.72 -7.15
N TYR A 51 -20.29 -10.44 -6.37
CA TYR A 51 -21.67 -10.44 -6.84
C TYR A 51 -22.56 -9.54 -5.99
N ASN A 52 -23.83 -9.37 -6.37
CA ASN A 52 -24.86 -8.67 -5.62
C ASN A 52 -24.50 -7.22 -5.24
N LEU A 53 -23.94 -6.43 -6.18
CA LEU A 53 -23.70 -5.00 -5.94
C LEU A 53 -25.01 -4.28 -5.65
N GLN A 54 -25.11 -3.64 -4.52
CA GLN A 54 -26.21 -2.76 -4.10
C GLN A 54 -25.67 -1.35 -3.91
N VAL A 55 -26.34 -0.36 -4.48
CA VAL A 55 -25.95 1.04 -4.42
C VAL A 55 -27.03 1.85 -3.69
N GLY A 56 -26.68 2.58 -2.65
CA GLY A 56 -27.59 3.38 -1.84
C GLY A 56 -26.80 4.21 -0.81
N ASP A 57 -27.46 4.66 0.26
CA ASP A 57 -26.83 5.39 1.37
C ASP A 57 -25.69 4.58 2.02
N ILE A 58 -25.87 3.27 2.08
CA ILE A 58 -24.83 2.29 2.34
C ILE A 58 -24.80 1.38 1.13
N SER A 59 -23.71 1.42 0.39
CA SER A 59 -23.49 0.53 -0.75
C SER A 59 -22.72 -0.70 -0.31
N SER A 60 -23.01 -1.83 -0.93
CA SER A 60 -22.38 -3.11 -0.58
C SER A 60 -22.28 -4.03 -1.78
N TYR A 61 -21.36 -4.99 -1.69
CA TYR A 61 -21.32 -6.15 -2.55
C TYR A 61 -21.00 -7.42 -1.74
N ASP A 62 -21.41 -8.55 -2.24
CA ASP A 62 -21.05 -9.85 -1.71
C ASP A 62 -19.79 -10.35 -2.41
N MET A 63 -18.94 -11.05 -1.67
CA MET A 63 -17.68 -11.59 -2.16
C MET A 63 -17.50 -13.01 -1.61
N GLU A 64 -16.92 -13.87 -2.39
CA GLU A 64 -16.48 -15.20 -1.96
C GLU A 64 -15.60 -15.09 -0.71
N TYR A 65 -15.84 -15.95 0.26
CA TYR A 65 -15.04 -16.01 1.48
C TYR A 65 -13.86 -16.95 1.28
N ILE A 66 -12.67 -16.39 1.09
CA ILE A 66 -11.43 -17.14 1.02
C ILE A 66 -10.98 -17.48 2.43
N HIS A 67 -10.97 -18.77 2.77
CA HIS A 67 -10.39 -19.27 4.01
C HIS A 67 -8.88 -19.22 3.89
N GLY A 68 -8.21 -18.43 4.74
CA GLY A 68 -6.78 -18.23 4.65
C GLY A 68 -6.31 -17.03 5.47
N ARG A 69 -5.12 -16.55 5.15
CA ARG A 69 -4.45 -15.44 5.86
C ARG A 69 -4.02 -14.35 4.90
N THR A 70 -3.95 -13.12 5.41
CA THR A 70 -3.30 -12.04 4.65
C THR A 70 -1.79 -12.27 4.59
N LEU A 71 -1.16 -11.82 3.50
CA LEU A 71 0.30 -11.84 3.39
C LEU A 71 0.96 -11.01 4.51
N SER A 72 0.25 -9.99 5.02
CA SER A 72 0.64 -9.22 6.20
C SER A 72 0.76 -10.10 7.45
N ASP A 73 -0.25 -10.94 7.74
CA ASP A 73 -0.22 -11.84 8.89
C ASP A 73 0.90 -12.87 8.75
N ILE A 74 1.06 -13.45 7.55
CA ILE A 74 2.13 -14.40 7.25
C ILE A 74 3.51 -13.76 7.44
N TYR A 75 3.72 -12.53 6.91
CA TYR A 75 4.99 -11.82 7.02
C TYR A 75 5.33 -11.42 8.44
N VAL A 76 4.36 -10.85 9.17
CA VAL A 76 4.55 -10.41 10.55
C VAL A 76 4.94 -11.58 11.46
N ASN A 77 4.26 -12.71 11.32
CA ASN A 77 4.42 -13.89 12.18
C ASN A 77 5.35 -14.98 11.62
N GLU A 78 5.94 -14.77 10.41
CA GLU A 78 6.89 -15.70 9.78
C GLU A 78 6.31 -17.12 9.61
N LEU A 79 5.08 -17.21 9.10
CA LEU A 79 4.30 -18.44 9.12
C LEU A 79 4.68 -19.47 8.04
N ILE A 80 5.52 -19.09 7.07
CA ILE A 80 6.02 -19.96 6.01
C ILE A 80 7.54 -19.80 5.88
N PRO A 81 8.28 -20.76 5.24
CA PRO A 81 9.70 -20.61 4.96
C PRO A 81 10.02 -19.30 4.22
N VAL A 82 11.18 -18.71 4.50
CA VAL A 82 11.57 -17.43 3.88
C VAL A 82 11.76 -17.55 2.37
N GLU A 83 12.20 -18.70 1.90
CA GLU A 83 12.37 -19.03 0.48
C GLU A 83 11.02 -19.01 -0.25
N ASP A 84 9.98 -19.58 0.36
CA ASP A 84 8.62 -19.60 -0.19
C ASP A 84 8.05 -18.18 -0.23
N PHE A 85 8.30 -17.39 0.83
CA PHE A 85 7.89 -15.98 0.86
C PHE A 85 8.57 -15.15 -0.23
N CYS A 86 9.87 -15.36 -0.46
CA CYS A 86 10.61 -14.72 -1.56
C CYS A 86 10.03 -15.12 -2.93
N THR A 87 9.65 -16.40 -3.11
CA THR A 87 9.01 -16.88 -4.34
C THR A 87 7.65 -16.21 -4.58
N ILE A 88 6.87 -15.98 -3.52
CA ILE A 88 5.62 -15.18 -3.60
C ILE A 88 5.90 -13.74 -4.04
N ILE A 89 6.94 -13.11 -3.49
CA ILE A 89 7.32 -11.74 -3.90
C ILE A 89 7.68 -11.69 -5.38
N ASP A 90 8.45 -12.65 -5.87
CA ASP A 90 8.81 -12.73 -7.29
C ASP A 90 7.58 -12.95 -8.18
N PHE A 91 6.64 -13.79 -7.75
CA PHE A 91 5.35 -13.97 -8.46
C PHE A 91 4.59 -12.65 -8.57
N ILE A 92 4.45 -11.91 -7.47
CA ILE A 92 3.72 -10.63 -7.46
C ILE A 92 4.43 -9.59 -8.35
N LEU A 93 5.75 -9.46 -8.27
CA LEU A 93 6.53 -8.56 -9.12
C LEU A 93 6.39 -8.92 -10.60
N ASN A 94 6.43 -10.21 -10.95
CA ASN A 94 6.23 -10.68 -12.31
C ASN A 94 4.81 -10.38 -12.81
N LYS A 95 3.78 -10.50 -11.96
CA LYS A 95 2.40 -10.12 -12.30
C LYS A 95 2.34 -8.62 -12.66
N ILE A 96 2.90 -7.72 -11.85
CA ILE A 96 2.95 -6.27 -12.13
C ILE A 96 3.65 -6.00 -13.48
N ILE A 97 4.81 -6.64 -13.74
CA ILE A 97 5.58 -6.46 -14.98
C ILE A 97 4.80 -6.98 -16.20
N THR A 98 4.08 -8.10 -16.05
CA THR A 98 3.26 -8.67 -17.12
C THR A 98 2.09 -7.73 -17.46
N MET A 99 1.44 -7.16 -16.45
CA MET A 99 0.37 -6.17 -16.66
C MET A 99 0.89 -4.92 -17.39
N ARG A 100 2.10 -4.45 -17.04
CA ARG A 100 2.74 -3.33 -17.76
C ARG A 100 2.87 -3.56 -19.27
N LYS A 101 3.15 -4.80 -19.70
CA LYS A 101 3.32 -5.14 -21.13
C LYS A 101 2.01 -4.99 -21.92
N GLN A 102 0.87 -4.96 -21.28
CA GLN A 102 -0.45 -4.75 -21.88
C GLN A 102 -0.74 -3.29 -22.19
N SER A 103 0.26 -2.48 -22.47
CA SER A 103 0.28 -1.02 -22.65
C SER A 103 -1.11 -0.38 -22.90
N VAL A 104 -1.58 0.36 -21.92
CA VAL A 104 -2.82 1.14 -22.04
C VAL A 104 -2.47 2.50 -22.61
N LYS A 105 -2.99 2.80 -23.81
CA LYS A 105 -2.89 4.15 -24.37
C LYS A 105 -3.98 5.01 -23.73
N TYR A 106 -3.60 5.89 -22.84
CA TYR A 106 -4.48 6.90 -22.28
C TYR A 106 -3.97 8.28 -22.72
N GLU A 107 -4.71 8.96 -23.59
CA GLU A 107 -4.28 10.24 -24.19
C GLU A 107 -4.78 11.47 -23.41
N ASP A 108 -5.58 11.29 -22.35
CA ASP A 108 -6.13 12.42 -21.58
C ASP A 108 -5.07 12.99 -20.61
N TYR A 109 -4.67 14.26 -20.85
CA TYR A 109 -3.74 14.99 -19.98
C TYR A 109 -4.24 15.09 -18.52
N ARG A 110 -5.56 15.14 -18.31
CA ARG A 110 -6.18 15.17 -16.95
C ARG A 110 -5.91 13.92 -16.16
N PHE A 111 -5.72 12.80 -16.84
CA PHE A 111 -5.34 11.55 -16.21
C PHE A 111 -3.93 11.63 -15.60
N ARG A 112 -2.97 12.22 -16.32
CA ARG A 112 -1.61 12.43 -15.80
C ARG A 112 -1.60 13.39 -14.60
N GLU A 113 -2.32 14.51 -14.68
CA GLU A 113 -2.47 15.42 -13.55
C GLU A 113 -3.03 14.68 -12.33
N SER A 114 -4.00 13.80 -12.54
CA SER A 114 -4.58 12.98 -11.47
C SER A 114 -3.59 12.01 -10.84
N LEU A 115 -2.70 11.43 -11.65
CA LEU A 115 -1.64 10.55 -11.14
C LEU A 115 -0.53 11.36 -10.46
N ASN A 116 -0.16 12.53 -10.99
CA ASN A 116 0.79 13.43 -10.33
C ASN A 116 0.29 13.87 -8.94
N PHE A 117 -1.02 14.13 -8.81
CA PHE A 117 -1.64 14.39 -7.52
C PHE A 117 -1.40 13.27 -6.50
N LEU A 118 -1.31 12.02 -6.95
CA LEU A 118 -1.13 10.84 -6.08
C LEU A 118 0.10 10.92 -5.17
N TYR A 119 1.11 11.69 -5.57
CA TYR A 119 2.39 11.78 -4.88
C TYR A 119 2.51 13.06 -4.05
N ALA A 120 3.28 14.05 -4.52
CA ALA A 120 3.64 15.24 -3.76
C ALA A 120 2.44 16.10 -3.34
N GLU A 121 1.48 16.34 -4.25
CA GLU A 121 0.32 17.20 -3.97
C GLU A 121 -0.56 16.60 -2.86
N LYS A 122 -0.92 15.31 -2.97
CA LYS A 122 -1.70 14.60 -1.94
C LYS A 122 -0.99 14.63 -0.59
N THR A 123 0.33 14.42 -0.60
CA THR A 123 1.12 14.41 0.64
C THR A 123 1.11 15.78 1.29
N THR A 124 1.37 16.83 0.51
CA THR A 124 1.33 18.22 0.97
C THR A 124 -0.05 18.59 1.50
N GLU A 125 -1.10 18.32 0.74
CA GLU A 125 -2.48 18.65 1.12
C GLU A 125 -2.88 17.96 2.44
N ARG A 126 -2.60 16.66 2.58
CA ARG A 126 -2.96 15.90 3.78
C ARG A 126 -2.23 16.36 5.02
N LEU A 127 -0.92 16.59 4.93
CA LEU A 127 -0.13 17.06 6.07
C LEU A 127 -0.55 18.48 6.48
N THR A 128 -0.73 19.39 5.52
CA THR A 128 -1.13 20.77 5.79
C THR A 128 -2.53 20.83 6.42
N ASN A 129 -3.50 20.08 5.88
CA ASN A 129 -4.86 20.01 6.41
C ASN A 129 -4.91 19.41 7.83
N TYR A 130 -3.96 18.54 8.16
CA TYR A 130 -3.83 17.98 9.51
C TYR A 130 -3.11 18.91 10.49
N GLY A 131 -2.50 20.00 10.01
CA GLY A 131 -1.86 21.02 10.84
C GLY A 131 -0.32 20.90 10.92
N PHE A 132 0.32 20.09 10.07
CA PHE A 132 1.78 20.06 10.00
C PHE A 132 2.34 21.36 9.40
N ASN A 133 3.34 21.93 10.05
CA ASN A 133 4.18 22.95 9.41
C ASN A 133 5.31 22.28 8.62
N LEU A 134 5.18 22.29 7.31
CA LEU A 134 6.10 21.60 6.40
C LEU A 134 7.53 22.16 6.42
N ASN A 135 7.74 23.38 6.93
CA ASN A 135 9.06 24.00 7.01
C ASN A 135 9.85 23.58 8.26
N TRP A 136 9.23 22.85 9.19
CA TRP A 136 9.98 22.35 10.35
C TRP A 136 10.96 21.27 9.97
N LYS A 137 12.16 21.39 10.55
CA LYS A 137 13.21 20.35 10.52
C LYS A 137 13.00 19.39 11.67
N TYR A 138 13.49 18.18 11.48
CA TYR A 138 13.33 17.07 12.42
C TYR A 138 14.70 16.50 12.82
N LYS A 139 14.71 15.68 13.87
CA LYS A 139 15.84 14.81 14.23
C LYS A 139 15.36 13.37 14.33
N LEU A 140 16.18 12.47 13.83
CA LEU A 140 16.00 11.03 13.99
C LEU A 140 17.29 10.41 14.49
N ASN A 141 17.25 9.74 15.67
CA ASN A 141 18.42 9.16 16.30
C ASN A 141 19.60 10.17 16.36
N GLU A 142 19.31 11.41 16.82
CA GLU A 142 20.20 12.57 16.89
C GLU A 142 20.69 13.14 15.53
N ILE A 143 20.36 12.53 14.40
CA ILE A 143 20.71 13.01 13.06
C ILE A 143 19.72 14.10 12.63
N GLU A 144 20.23 15.23 12.17
CA GLU A 144 19.40 16.31 11.63
C GLU A 144 18.82 15.93 10.25
N ILE A 145 17.51 16.13 10.10
CA ILE A 145 16.76 15.82 8.89
C ILE A 145 16.19 17.14 8.33
N PRO A 146 16.22 17.34 7.00
CA PRO A 146 15.59 18.48 6.36
C PRO A 146 14.11 18.63 6.72
N SER A 147 13.52 19.75 6.35
CA SER A 147 12.08 19.97 6.51
C SER A 147 11.25 18.98 5.66
N LEU A 148 10.00 18.74 6.06
CA LEU A 148 9.10 17.90 5.28
C LEU A 148 8.90 18.44 3.87
N LYS A 149 8.92 19.79 3.71
CA LYS A 149 8.87 20.40 2.38
C LYS A 149 10.08 19.99 1.53
N GLU A 150 11.30 20.09 2.05
CA GLU A 150 12.50 19.69 1.32
C GLU A 150 12.49 18.19 1.02
N ILE A 151 12.00 17.33 1.92
CA ILE A 151 11.83 15.89 1.67
C ILE A 151 10.87 15.65 0.52
N ILE A 152 9.69 16.28 0.54
CA ILE A 152 8.67 16.15 -0.51
C ILE A 152 9.23 16.62 -1.85
N ASP A 153 9.87 17.80 -1.88
CA ASP A 153 10.44 18.39 -3.09
C ASP A 153 11.57 17.51 -3.70
N THR A 154 12.34 16.78 -2.86
CA THR A 154 13.43 15.90 -3.34
C THR A 154 12.98 14.47 -3.65
N CYS A 155 11.75 14.11 -3.33
CA CYS A 155 11.15 12.81 -3.62
C CYS A 155 10.23 12.87 -4.85
N GLU A 156 10.68 13.50 -5.93
CA GLU A 156 9.89 13.61 -7.16
C GLU A 156 9.60 12.24 -7.79
N VAL A 157 8.38 12.09 -8.28
CA VAL A 157 7.95 10.93 -9.07
C VAL A 157 7.37 11.46 -10.39
N SER A 158 8.08 11.19 -11.46
CA SER A 158 7.60 11.52 -12.82
C SER A 158 6.84 10.33 -13.42
N ILE A 159 5.80 10.63 -14.17
CA ILE A 159 4.99 9.64 -14.88
C ILE A 159 5.03 9.94 -16.36
N ASP A 160 5.36 8.96 -17.17
CA ASP A 160 5.21 9.03 -18.61
C ASP A 160 4.19 7.98 -19.12
N ASN A 161 3.91 7.99 -20.43
CA ASN A 161 2.91 7.10 -21.01
C ASN A 161 3.29 5.61 -20.93
N THR A 162 4.58 5.31 -20.81
CA THR A 162 5.08 3.92 -20.72
C THR A 162 4.91 3.34 -19.33
N ASP A 163 4.56 4.19 -18.34
CA ASP A 163 4.31 3.78 -16.96
C ASP A 163 2.84 3.41 -16.73
N LEU A 164 1.95 3.71 -17.68
CA LEU A 164 0.53 3.42 -17.56
C LEU A 164 0.25 1.93 -17.80
N SER A 165 -0.47 1.34 -16.87
CA SER A 165 -0.83 -0.08 -16.87
C SER A 165 -2.15 -0.27 -16.14
N TYR A 166 -2.71 -1.46 -16.24
CA TYR A 166 -3.71 -1.89 -15.27
C TYR A 166 -3.04 -2.13 -13.93
N VAL A 167 -3.59 -1.56 -12.87
CA VAL A 167 -3.02 -1.60 -11.53
C VAL A 167 -4.04 -2.06 -10.50
N HIS A 168 -3.56 -2.64 -9.44
CA HIS A 168 -4.36 -2.86 -8.23
C HIS A 168 -4.62 -1.52 -7.50
N GLY A 169 -3.62 -0.66 -7.47
CA GLY A 169 -3.69 0.69 -6.89
C GLY A 169 -3.62 0.75 -5.37
N ASP A 170 -3.62 -0.39 -4.68
CA ASP A 170 -3.41 -0.51 -3.23
C ASP A 170 -2.75 -1.83 -2.83
N LEU A 171 -1.71 -2.24 -3.55
CA LEU A 171 -1.06 -3.55 -3.48
C LEU A 171 -0.11 -3.66 -2.28
N CYS A 172 -0.64 -3.59 -1.06
CA CYS A 172 0.09 -3.88 0.18
C CYS A 172 -0.25 -5.28 0.70
N PHE A 173 0.55 -5.80 1.61
CA PHE A 173 0.41 -7.17 2.11
C PHE A 173 -0.94 -7.47 2.75
N SER A 174 -1.60 -6.48 3.36
CA SER A 174 -2.93 -6.67 3.93
C SER A 174 -4.03 -6.89 2.87
N ASN A 175 -3.74 -6.59 1.60
CA ASN A 175 -4.67 -6.72 0.47
C ASN A 175 -4.33 -7.92 -0.43
N ILE A 176 -3.52 -8.84 0.08
CA ILE A 176 -3.16 -10.09 -0.57
C ILE A 176 -3.49 -11.22 0.40
N LEU A 177 -4.34 -12.15 -0.02
CA LEU A 177 -4.70 -13.34 0.75
C LEU A 177 -4.00 -14.57 0.19
N ILE A 178 -3.64 -15.48 1.07
CA ILE A 178 -3.20 -16.83 0.73
C ILE A 178 -4.18 -17.78 1.41
N ASP A 179 -4.73 -18.73 0.66
CA ASP A 179 -5.68 -19.70 1.20
C ASP A 179 -4.99 -20.79 2.03
N ASP A 180 -5.79 -21.55 2.78
CA ASP A 180 -5.30 -22.57 3.69
C ASP A 180 -4.70 -23.81 2.97
N ASN A 181 -4.87 -23.92 1.63
CA ASN A 181 -4.33 -25.02 0.82
C ASN A 181 -3.07 -24.62 0.06
N PHE A 182 -2.43 -23.52 0.44
CA PHE A 182 -1.28 -22.94 -0.25
C PHE A 182 -0.20 -23.97 -0.62
N ASP A 183 0.15 -23.98 -1.91
CA ASP A 183 1.30 -24.69 -2.48
C ASP A 183 2.19 -23.70 -3.23
N VAL A 184 3.46 -23.59 -2.83
CA VAL A 184 4.44 -22.71 -3.46
C VAL A 184 4.71 -23.07 -4.92
N ASN A 185 4.44 -24.31 -5.35
CA ASN A 185 4.58 -24.74 -6.75
C ASN A 185 3.40 -24.30 -7.63
N ASN A 186 2.29 -23.84 -7.02
CA ASN A 186 1.10 -23.40 -7.71
C ASN A 186 0.52 -22.12 -7.09
N ILE A 187 1.35 -21.10 -6.91
CA ILE A 187 0.98 -19.84 -6.22
C ILE A 187 -0.24 -19.18 -6.87
N GLU A 188 -0.38 -19.26 -8.19
CA GLU A 188 -1.45 -18.54 -8.92
C GLU A 188 -2.84 -18.97 -8.49
N ASP A 189 -3.05 -20.22 -8.11
CA ASP A 189 -4.34 -20.74 -7.69
C ASP A 189 -4.67 -20.44 -6.21
N HIS A 190 -3.65 -20.07 -5.40
CA HIS A 190 -3.79 -19.92 -3.94
C HIS A 190 -3.60 -18.49 -3.43
N LEU A 191 -3.19 -17.55 -4.31
CA LEU A 191 -2.95 -16.16 -3.95
C LEU A 191 -4.04 -15.27 -4.55
N TYR A 192 -4.75 -14.53 -3.70
CA TYR A 192 -5.90 -13.70 -4.08
C TYR A 192 -5.64 -12.23 -3.78
N PHE A 193 -5.99 -11.36 -4.74
CA PHE A 193 -5.89 -9.91 -4.60
C PHE A 193 -7.25 -9.34 -4.19
N ILE A 194 -7.27 -8.51 -3.14
CA ILE A 194 -8.49 -7.92 -2.57
C ILE A 194 -8.32 -6.41 -2.36
N ASP A 195 -9.42 -5.69 -2.16
CA ASP A 195 -9.39 -4.24 -1.88
C ASP A 195 -8.67 -3.38 -2.95
N PRO A 196 -8.90 -3.62 -4.25
CA PRO A 196 -8.32 -2.78 -5.30
C PRO A 196 -8.86 -1.35 -5.20
N ARG A 197 -8.08 -0.38 -5.69
CA ARG A 197 -8.55 1.01 -5.69
C ARG A 197 -9.66 1.26 -6.71
N GLY A 198 -9.51 0.80 -7.94
CA GLY A 198 -10.48 0.91 -9.03
C GLY A 198 -10.85 2.34 -9.44
N MET A 199 -10.16 3.37 -8.94
CA MET A 199 -10.43 4.79 -9.24
C MET A 199 -9.19 5.66 -9.14
N LEU A 200 -9.20 6.80 -9.83
CA LEU A 200 -8.18 7.84 -9.69
C LEU A 200 -8.18 8.43 -8.28
N PRO A 201 -7.00 8.79 -7.77
CA PRO A 201 -6.83 9.27 -6.39
C PRO A 201 -7.27 10.74 -6.17
N ASN A 202 -7.57 11.46 -7.24
CA ASN A 202 -7.91 12.89 -7.20
C ASN A 202 -9.37 13.17 -6.78
N LYS A 203 -9.76 14.44 -6.77
CA LYS A 203 -11.12 14.87 -6.39
C LYS A 203 -12.22 14.35 -7.33
N SER A 204 -11.90 14.09 -8.61
CA SER A 204 -12.87 13.56 -9.57
C SER A 204 -13.25 12.12 -9.25
N LYS A 205 -12.32 11.34 -8.65
CA LYS A 205 -12.47 9.92 -8.37
C LYS A 205 -13.05 9.18 -9.58
N GLU A 206 -12.47 9.41 -10.76
CA GLU A 206 -12.87 8.71 -11.98
C GLU A 206 -12.63 7.22 -11.81
N ILE A 207 -13.63 6.39 -12.16
CA ILE A 207 -13.54 4.95 -12.03
C ILE A 207 -12.71 4.41 -13.18
N THR A 208 -11.58 3.81 -12.87
CA THR A 208 -10.64 3.20 -13.82
C THR A 208 -9.70 2.25 -13.10
N SER A 209 -9.33 1.18 -13.77
CA SER A 209 -8.26 0.26 -13.34
C SER A 209 -6.87 0.67 -13.85
N VAL A 210 -6.78 1.75 -14.64
CA VAL A 210 -5.50 2.24 -15.18
C VAL A 210 -4.79 3.15 -14.18
N GLY A 211 -3.48 2.97 -14.04
CA GLY A 211 -2.64 3.76 -13.15
C GLY A 211 -1.16 3.62 -13.48
N ASP A 212 -0.32 4.17 -12.62
CA ASP A 212 1.14 4.00 -12.67
C ASP A 212 1.54 2.67 -12.01
N TYR A 213 2.08 1.72 -12.79
CA TYR A 213 2.50 0.41 -12.24
C TYR A 213 3.58 0.53 -11.16
N LYS A 214 4.39 1.60 -11.18
CA LYS A 214 5.40 1.84 -10.14
C LYS A 214 4.79 2.11 -8.78
N TYR A 215 3.52 2.57 -8.76
CA TYR A 215 2.80 2.75 -7.51
C TYR A 215 2.53 1.42 -6.80
N ASP A 216 2.18 0.36 -7.54
CA ASP A 216 1.99 -0.98 -6.95
C ASP A 216 3.31 -1.56 -6.43
N ILE A 217 4.44 -1.34 -7.14
CA ILE A 217 5.76 -1.68 -6.61
C ILE A 217 6.05 -0.87 -5.32
N GLY A 218 5.73 0.42 -5.31
CA GLY A 218 5.87 1.27 -4.13
C GLY A 218 5.03 0.82 -2.94
N LYS A 219 3.85 0.25 -3.20
CA LYS A 219 2.98 -0.34 -2.17
C LYS A 219 3.54 -1.63 -1.60
N LEU A 220 4.16 -2.49 -2.42
CA LEU A 220 4.91 -3.65 -1.93
C LEU A 220 6.14 -3.21 -1.12
N ALA A 221 6.92 -2.26 -1.64
CA ALA A 221 8.05 -1.70 -0.93
C ALA A 221 7.66 -1.10 0.43
N HIS A 222 6.49 -0.48 0.51
CA HIS A 222 5.94 0.07 1.75
C HIS A 222 5.71 -1.01 2.83
N SER A 223 5.26 -2.20 2.44
CA SER A 223 5.14 -3.36 3.35
C SER A 223 6.51 -3.93 3.71
N ILE A 224 7.42 -4.11 2.76
CA ILE A 224 8.68 -4.84 2.93
C ILE A 224 9.79 -3.94 3.51
N ILE A 225 10.23 -2.94 2.73
CA ILE A 225 11.32 -2.02 3.09
C ILE A 225 10.84 -0.98 4.10
N GLY A 226 9.60 -0.51 3.90
CA GLY A 226 8.95 0.48 4.75
C GLY A 226 8.49 -0.08 6.10
N ASN A 227 8.45 -1.38 6.30
CA ASN A 227 8.03 -2.00 7.56
C ASN A 227 6.59 -1.65 8.00
N TYR A 228 5.69 -1.29 7.08
CA TYR A 228 4.35 -0.83 7.42
C TYR A 228 3.59 -1.83 8.30
N ASP A 229 3.61 -3.11 7.91
CA ASP A 229 2.90 -4.17 8.62
C ASP A 229 3.51 -4.42 10.01
N LEU A 230 4.83 -4.27 10.16
CA LEU A 230 5.53 -4.36 11.44
C LEU A 230 5.20 -3.19 12.38
N ILE A 231 5.03 -1.98 11.83
CA ILE A 231 4.57 -0.81 12.58
C ILE A 231 3.14 -1.04 13.05
N LYS A 232 2.25 -1.53 12.19
CA LYS A 232 0.86 -1.84 12.54
C LYS A 232 0.75 -2.93 13.61
N ALA A 233 1.68 -3.89 13.61
CA ALA A 233 1.79 -4.94 14.62
C ALA A 233 2.52 -4.49 15.91
N ASN A 234 2.96 -3.22 15.99
CA ASN A 234 3.76 -2.68 17.10
C ASN A 234 5.10 -3.40 17.33
N LEU A 235 5.68 -4.02 16.29
CA LEU A 235 7.01 -4.61 16.32
C LEU A 235 8.11 -3.57 16.06
N ILE A 236 7.79 -2.52 15.32
CA ILE A 236 8.63 -1.34 15.13
C ILE A 236 7.96 -0.14 15.79
N LYS A 237 8.72 0.64 16.55
CA LYS A 237 8.22 1.74 17.37
C LYS A 237 9.18 2.92 17.32
N ALA A 238 8.63 4.11 17.53
CA ALA A 238 9.42 5.30 17.78
C ALA A 238 8.99 5.97 19.07
N ASP A 239 9.97 6.49 19.81
CA ASP A 239 9.76 7.38 20.95
C ASP A 239 9.98 8.82 20.50
N LYS A 240 9.02 9.68 20.82
CA LYS A 240 9.15 11.12 20.64
C LYS A 240 9.91 11.69 21.83
N VAL A 241 11.22 11.97 21.64
CA VAL A 241 12.14 12.45 22.67
C VAL A 241 12.21 13.99 22.76
N GLY A 242 11.49 14.68 21.89
CA GLY A 242 11.34 16.14 21.85
C GLY A 242 10.23 16.53 20.89
N GLU A 243 9.95 17.83 20.76
CA GLU A 243 8.86 18.30 19.91
C GLU A 243 8.95 17.77 18.48
N ARG A 244 10.18 17.69 17.93
CA ARG A 244 10.50 17.29 16.55
C ARG A 244 11.65 16.29 16.49
N SER A 245 11.85 15.53 17.55
CA SER A 245 12.95 14.58 17.68
C SER A 245 12.40 13.21 18.02
N PHE A 246 12.89 12.19 17.31
CA PHE A 246 12.44 10.82 17.45
C PHE A 246 13.62 9.86 17.61
N THR A 247 13.43 8.82 18.40
CA THR A 247 14.28 7.62 18.42
C THR A 247 13.47 6.49 17.83
N LEU A 248 13.94 5.91 16.72
CA LEU A 248 13.30 4.77 16.07
C LEU A 248 14.02 3.48 16.45
N TYR A 249 13.24 2.49 16.88
CA TYR A 249 13.69 1.14 17.19
C TYR A 249 13.25 0.23 16.04
N ASP A 250 14.17 -0.10 15.15
CA ASP A 250 13.97 -0.89 13.94
C ASP A 250 14.80 -2.19 14.02
N GLU A 251 14.48 -3.04 14.98
CA GLU A 251 15.06 -4.37 15.09
C GLU A 251 14.21 -5.36 14.28
N THR A 252 14.75 -5.86 13.18
CA THR A 252 14.10 -6.86 12.34
C THR A 252 14.81 -8.20 12.44
N THR A 253 14.04 -9.28 12.29
CA THR A 253 14.55 -10.65 12.30
C THR A 253 15.39 -10.95 11.07
N GLN A 254 16.14 -12.06 11.09
CA GLN A 254 16.87 -12.53 9.91
C GLN A 254 15.91 -12.80 8.74
N TYR A 255 14.74 -13.36 9.01
CA TYR A 255 13.69 -13.58 8.01
C TYR A 255 13.34 -12.28 7.26
N LYS A 256 13.01 -11.21 8.01
CA LYS A 256 12.64 -9.92 7.42
C LYS A 256 13.80 -9.32 6.60
N ASN A 257 15.03 -9.50 7.08
CA ASN A 257 16.22 -8.98 6.38
C ASN A 257 16.43 -9.70 5.05
N ILE A 258 16.29 -11.04 5.01
CA ILE A 258 16.37 -11.82 3.77
C ILE A 258 15.31 -11.35 2.77
N VAL A 259 14.05 -11.17 3.19
CA VAL A 259 12.97 -10.69 2.33
C VAL A 259 13.26 -9.27 1.80
N LYS A 260 13.79 -8.37 2.64
CA LYS A 260 14.19 -7.00 2.23
C LYS A 260 15.31 -7.04 1.17
N GLU A 261 16.34 -7.82 1.40
CA GLU A 261 17.47 -7.98 0.49
C GLU A 261 17.02 -8.56 -0.85
N HIS A 262 16.18 -9.60 -0.81
CA HIS A 262 15.61 -10.22 -2.00
C HIS A 262 14.79 -9.22 -2.82
N PHE A 263 13.83 -8.54 -2.20
CA PHE A 263 13.03 -7.51 -2.86
C PHE A 263 13.91 -6.39 -3.44
N PHE A 264 14.89 -5.91 -2.69
CA PHE A 264 15.82 -4.87 -3.17
C PHE A 264 16.66 -5.36 -4.36
N ALA A 265 17.01 -6.64 -4.42
CA ALA A 265 17.74 -7.21 -5.54
C ALA A 265 16.87 -7.33 -6.81
N THR A 266 15.60 -7.75 -6.66
CA THR A 266 14.70 -8.12 -7.76
C THR A 266 13.84 -6.97 -8.29
N ALA A 267 13.37 -6.07 -7.41
CA ALA A 267 12.54 -4.94 -7.82
C ALA A 267 13.37 -3.88 -8.59
N GLY A 268 12.96 -3.59 -9.83
CA GLY A 268 13.51 -2.49 -10.63
C GLY A 268 13.13 -1.11 -10.09
N HIS A 269 13.66 -0.04 -10.72
CA HIS A 269 13.28 1.36 -10.43
C HIS A 269 13.44 1.80 -8.96
N LYS A 270 14.52 1.39 -8.30
CA LYS A 270 14.73 1.51 -6.84
C LYS A 270 14.49 2.92 -6.28
N GLU A 271 15.07 3.94 -6.90
CA GLU A 271 14.90 5.32 -6.44
C GLU A 271 13.43 5.78 -6.53
N VAL A 272 12.71 5.35 -7.57
CA VAL A 272 11.32 5.75 -7.79
C VAL A 272 10.40 5.18 -6.72
N TRP A 273 10.48 3.87 -6.44
CA TRP A 273 9.62 3.31 -5.40
C TRP A 273 10.05 3.74 -3.98
N TYR A 274 11.31 4.13 -3.75
CA TYR A 274 11.70 4.81 -2.51
C TYR A 274 10.97 6.15 -2.36
N ASN A 275 10.90 6.95 -3.43
CA ASN A 275 10.17 8.21 -3.43
C ASN A 275 8.68 7.98 -3.15
N ILE A 276 8.06 7.02 -3.83
CA ILE A 276 6.65 6.64 -3.64
C ILE A 276 6.42 6.21 -2.19
N MET A 277 7.27 5.37 -1.63
CA MET A 277 7.16 4.86 -0.27
C MET A 277 7.22 5.97 0.77
N ILE A 278 8.14 6.95 0.62
CA ILE A 278 8.23 8.12 1.49
C ILE A 278 6.92 8.92 1.44
N HIS A 279 6.38 9.20 0.24
CA HIS A 279 5.09 9.85 0.09
C HIS A 279 3.94 9.06 0.72
N LEU A 280 3.96 7.74 0.62
CA LEU A 280 2.97 6.88 1.26
C LEU A 280 2.99 7.07 2.77
N PHE A 281 4.13 6.96 3.43
CA PHE A 281 4.23 7.15 4.87
C PHE A 281 3.79 8.54 5.30
N LEU A 282 4.31 9.59 4.68
CA LEU A 282 3.95 10.97 5.03
C LEU A 282 2.44 11.23 4.84
N SER A 283 1.86 10.78 3.72
CA SER A 283 0.43 11.00 3.44
C SER A 283 -0.51 10.14 4.28
N MET A 284 0.00 9.10 4.97
CA MET A 284 -0.80 8.23 5.82
C MET A 284 -0.88 8.71 7.27
N ILE A 285 0.02 9.56 7.73
CA ILE A 285 0.03 10.04 9.12
C ILE A 285 -1.35 10.53 9.57
N PRO A 286 -2.05 11.40 8.80
CA PRO A 286 -3.38 11.86 9.19
C PRO A 286 -4.47 10.76 9.21
N LEU A 287 -4.26 9.65 8.52
CA LEU A 287 -5.22 8.54 8.45
C LEU A 287 -5.13 7.59 9.67
N HIS A 288 -4.18 7.83 10.55
CA HIS A 288 -3.93 7.07 11.77
C HIS A 288 -4.10 7.94 13.03
N ASP A 289 -5.04 8.90 12.99
CA ASP A 289 -5.37 9.80 14.09
C ASP A 289 -5.97 9.08 15.30
N ASP A 290 -6.47 7.87 15.10
CA ASP A 290 -6.90 6.93 16.14
C ASP A 290 -5.73 6.39 16.99
N ASN A 291 -4.49 6.48 16.50
CA ASN A 291 -3.31 5.98 17.20
C ASN A 291 -2.09 6.92 17.05
N PRO A 292 -1.92 7.90 17.96
CA PRO A 292 -0.80 8.84 17.91
C PRO A 292 0.59 8.19 17.91
N LYS A 293 0.75 7.02 18.57
CA LYS A 293 2.02 6.28 18.55
C LYS A 293 2.35 5.73 17.16
N HIS A 294 1.34 5.27 16.42
CA HIS A 294 1.54 4.87 15.02
C HIS A 294 1.89 6.09 14.16
N GLN A 295 1.27 7.25 14.38
CA GLN A 295 1.60 8.47 13.65
C GLN A 295 3.07 8.89 13.87
N ASP A 296 3.52 8.93 15.13
CA ASP A 296 4.91 9.25 15.48
C ASP A 296 5.89 8.24 14.87
N THR A 297 5.56 6.94 14.92
CA THR A 297 6.38 5.89 14.31
C THR A 297 6.41 6.00 12.77
N MET A 298 5.29 6.28 12.12
CA MET A 298 5.21 6.48 10.67
C MET A 298 6.03 7.70 10.23
N LEU A 299 5.98 8.80 10.99
CA LEU A 299 6.81 9.97 10.72
C LEU A 299 8.29 9.64 10.88
N ALA A 300 8.70 9.05 12.01
CA ALA A 300 10.08 8.64 12.25
C ALA A 300 10.59 7.69 11.16
N ASN A 301 9.74 6.75 10.73
CA ASN A 301 10.07 5.81 9.66
C ASN A 301 10.19 6.50 8.28
N ALA A 302 9.36 7.50 7.97
CA ALA A 302 9.53 8.30 6.75
C ALA A 302 10.87 9.05 6.75
N LEU A 303 11.29 9.58 7.91
CA LEU A 303 12.60 10.22 8.07
C LEU A 303 13.77 9.21 7.89
N ARG A 304 13.64 7.98 8.41
CA ARG A 304 14.60 6.88 8.18
C ARG A 304 14.74 6.58 6.70
N LEU A 305 13.61 6.37 6.02
CA LEU A 305 13.59 6.04 4.59
C LEU A 305 14.22 7.16 3.75
N TYR A 306 14.02 8.41 4.12
CA TYR A 306 14.68 9.53 3.46
C TYR A 306 16.20 9.48 3.63
N LEU A 307 16.71 9.22 4.84
CA LEU A 307 18.16 9.07 5.08
C LEU A 307 18.74 7.90 4.28
N GLU A 308 18.07 6.76 4.26
CA GLU A 308 18.49 5.59 3.47
C GLU A 308 18.53 5.92 1.99
N LYS A 309 17.49 6.56 1.44
CA LYS A 309 17.46 7.03 0.05
C LYS A 309 18.68 7.91 -0.26
N VAL A 310 18.93 8.92 0.56
CA VAL A 310 20.07 9.84 0.36
C VAL A 310 21.40 9.08 0.35
N ASN A 311 21.57 8.10 1.22
CA ASN A 311 22.80 7.30 1.28
C ASN A 311 22.96 6.35 0.09
N LEU A 312 21.85 5.72 -0.36
CA LEU A 312 21.86 4.75 -1.45
C LEU A 312 22.01 5.39 -2.84
N PHE A 313 21.41 6.56 -3.05
CA PHE A 313 21.29 7.20 -4.37
C PHE A 313 22.05 8.53 -4.48
N ARG A 314 22.90 8.90 -3.50
CA ARG A 314 23.83 10.02 -3.68
C ARG A 314 24.65 9.78 -4.94
N LYS A 315 24.46 10.64 -5.94
CA LYS A 315 25.39 10.71 -7.09
C LYS A 315 26.78 10.99 -6.51
N LYS A 316 27.70 10.04 -6.68
CA LYS A 316 29.13 10.24 -6.40
C LYS A 316 29.69 11.31 -7.34
#